data_82200fb9e79a39b87f1797f7e78cd178
#
_entry.id   82200fb9e79a39b87f1797f7e78cd178
#
_cell.length_a   1.000
_cell.length_b   1.000
_cell.length_c   1.000
_cell.angle_alpha   90.00
_cell.angle_beta   90.00
_cell.angle_gamma   90.00
#
_symmetry.space_group_name_H-M   'P 1'
#
loop_
_entity.id
_entity.type
_entity.pdbx_description
1 polymer ?
#
loop_
_entity_poly.entity_id
_entity_poly.type
_entity_poly.pdbx_seq_one_letter_code
_entity_poly.pdbx_strand_id
1 'polypeptide(L)'
;SSPVDIVADLQTFRPTIFMSVPRIYERIYMALKEQTSKSSAKKKIFEAAMKTGLEVVKKREDEKGFLDMREGADFTENLGFWLKFKFKLFDKLLYSKVRNLLGGRYRFAFSAAGSLSADLCKTYMAMGIRIFEGYGATETWNTINLNWDHKVLPGSVGSTCIGVEGRIAEDGEWQVRGDNIFSGYWNNPEATAEAFTDDGYYKTGDI
;
A
#
# COMPACT_ATOMS: atom_id res chain seq x y z
N SER A 1 0.72 11.01 18.36
CA SER A 1 1.75 9.98 18.65
C SER A 1 3.04 10.32 17.92
N SER A 2 4.16 10.09 18.57
CA SER A 2 5.46 10.18 17.93
C SER A 2 5.64 8.99 16.97
N PRO A 3 6.32 9.16 15.81
CA PRO A 3 6.68 8.03 14.96
C PRO A 3 7.50 6.93 15.67
N VAL A 4 8.04 7.23 16.85
CA VAL A 4 8.81 6.28 17.68
C VAL A 4 7.86 5.31 18.41
N ASP A 5 6.66 5.76 18.76
CA ASP A 5 5.71 5.01 19.61
C ASP A 5 4.67 4.24 18.79
N ILE A 6 4.73 4.33 17.45
CA ILE A 6 3.69 3.82 16.54
C ILE A 6 3.34 2.34 16.79
N VAL A 7 4.32 1.48 17.07
CA VAL A 7 4.07 0.05 17.31
C VAL A 7 3.35 -0.16 18.65
N ALA A 8 3.70 0.59 19.69
CA ALA A 8 3.03 0.54 20.99
C ALA A 8 1.58 1.05 20.89
N ASP A 9 1.37 2.11 20.12
CA ASP A 9 0.05 2.66 19.85
C ASP A 9 -0.82 1.67 19.06
N LEU A 10 -0.27 1.04 18.02
CA LEU A 10 -0.98 0.01 17.24
C LEU A 10 -1.41 -1.18 18.11
N GLN A 11 -0.59 -1.59 19.07
CA GLN A 11 -0.93 -2.65 20.02
C GLN A 11 -2.02 -2.23 21.02
N THR A 12 -2.02 -0.96 21.43
CA THR A 12 -2.98 -0.41 22.38
C THR A 12 -4.36 -0.20 21.73
N PHE A 13 -4.39 0.48 20.58
CA PHE A 13 -5.64 0.84 19.89
C PHE A 13 -6.18 -0.29 19.02
N ARG A 14 -5.32 -1.20 18.56
CA ARG A 14 -5.69 -2.35 17.72
C ARG A 14 -6.59 -1.96 16.53
N PRO A 15 -6.13 -1.08 15.65
CA PRO A 15 -6.96 -0.56 14.58
C PRO A 15 -7.34 -1.67 13.59
N THR A 16 -8.49 -1.51 12.94
CA THR A 16 -8.92 -2.36 11.82
C THR A 16 -8.43 -1.82 10.48
N ILE A 17 -8.25 -0.52 10.40
CA ILE A 17 -7.71 0.19 9.23
C ILE A 17 -6.55 1.06 9.71
N PHE A 18 -5.46 1.04 8.98
CA PHE A 18 -4.29 1.86 9.28
C PHE A 18 -3.89 2.67 8.04
N MET A 19 -4.02 3.98 8.14
CA MET A 19 -3.62 4.92 7.10
C MET A 19 -2.32 5.58 7.52
N SER A 20 -1.31 5.56 6.64
CA SER A 20 -0.02 6.17 6.95
C SER A 20 0.76 6.50 5.68
N VAL A 21 1.94 7.07 5.87
CA VAL A 21 2.88 7.40 4.80
C VAL A 21 3.90 6.26 4.63
N PRO A 22 4.53 6.11 3.45
CA PRO A 22 5.50 5.04 3.17
C PRO A 22 6.60 4.90 4.22
N ARG A 23 7.12 6.02 4.69
CA ARG A 23 8.20 6.06 5.71
C ARG A 23 7.87 5.33 7.02
N ILE A 24 6.60 5.27 7.40
CA ILE A 24 6.17 4.54 8.61
C ILE A 24 6.24 3.03 8.34
N TYR A 25 5.81 2.57 7.17
CA TYR A 25 5.93 1.17 6.78
C TYR A 25 7.38 0.73 6.69
N GLU A 26 8.26 1.56 6.10
CA GLU A 26 9.70 1.31 6.07
C GLU A 26 10.27 1.14 7.48
N ARG A 27 9.94 2.03 8.41
CA ARG A 27 10.41 1.96 9.80
C ARG A 27 9.93 0.71 10.51
N ILE A 28 8.66 0.35 10.36
CA ILE A 28 8.11 -0.88 10.95
C ILE A 28 8.88 -2.09 10.41
N TYR A 29 9.10 -2.17 9.10
CA TYR A 29 9.85 -3.27 8.48
C TYR A 29 11.31 -3.31 8.95
N MET A 30 11.98 -2.17 9.03
CA MET A 30 13.35 -2.07 9.53
C MET A 30 13.46 -2.53 10.99
N ALA A 31 12.52 -2.13 11.85
CA ALA A 31 12.48 -2.57 13.25
C ALA A 31 12.27 -4.10 13.35
N LEU A 32 11.40 -4.68 12.53
CA LEU A 32 11.21 -6.14 12.45
C LEU A 32 12.50 -6.86 12.03
N LYS A 33 13.18 -6.34 11.02
CA LYS A 33 14.45 -6.88 10.52
C LYS A 33 15.55 -6.82 11.57
N GLU A 34 15.66 -5.70 12.28
CA GLU A 34 16.61 -5.53 13.38
C GLU A 34 16.34 -6.52 14.52
N GLN A 35 15.09 -6.64 14.95
CA GLN A 35 14.71 -7.58 16.02
C GLN A 35 15.06 -9.03 15.68
N THR A 36 14.89 -9.42 14.43
CA THR A 36 15.21 -10.76 13.96
C THR A 36 16.70 -10.99 13.76
N SER A 37 17.48 -9.94 13.48
CA SER A 37 18.93 -10.02 13.29
C SER A 37 19.74 -10.31 14.57
N LYS A 38 19.15 -10.07 15.75
CA LYS A 38 19.79 -10.32 17.05
C LYS A 38 20.15 -11.79 17.33
N SER A 39 19.63 -12.73 16.53
CA SER A 39 19.92 -14.16 16.64
C SER A 39 20.08 -14.76 15.25
N SER A 40 21.16 -15.48 15.02
CA SER A 40 21.42 -16.18 13.73
C SER A 40 20.27 -17.11 13.33
N ALA A 41 19.69 -17.83 14.28
CA ALA A 41 18.53 -18.70 14.02
C ALA A 41 17.29 -17.89 13.61
N LYS A 42 16.97 -16.80 14.34
CA LYS A 42 15.83 -15.93 13.99
C LYS A 42 16.02 -15.27 12.62
N LYS A 43 17.24 -14.82 12.31
CA LYS A 43 17.58 -14.25 11.00
C LYS A 43 17.31 -15.24 9.87
N LYS A 44 17.80 -16.49 9.99
CA LYS A 44 17.56 -17.53 8.98
C LYS A 44 16.08 -17.86 8.80
N ILE A 45 15.32 -17.93 9.89
CA ILE A 45 13.85 -18.14 9.82
C ILE A 45 13.18 -16.97 9.12
N PHE A 46 13.55 -15.74 9.44
CA PHE A 46 13.00 -14.54 8.81
C PHE A 46 13.27 -14.52 7.30
N GLU A 47 14.52 -14.75 6.90
CA GLU A 47 14.91 -14.79 5.49
C GLU A 47 14.18 -15.91 4.71
N ALA A 48 14.08 -17.09 5.29
CA ALA A 48 13.36 -18.22 4.68
C ALA A 48 11.84 -17.93 4.58
N ALA A 49 11.26 -17.33 5.61
CA ALA A 49 9.86 -16.92 5.61
C ALA A 49 9.62 -15.86 4.52
N MET A 50 10.42 -14.80 4.48
CA MET A 50 10.26 -13.75 3.47
C MET A 50 10.39 -14.30 2.04
N LYS A 51 11.39 -15.16 1.79
CA LYS A 51 11.54 -15.84 0.49
C LYS A 51 10.28 -16.63 0.12
N THR A 52 9.74 -17.40 1.07
CA THR A 52 8.52 -18.21 0.84
C THR A 52 7.29 -17.33 0.60
N GLY A 53 7.11 -16.28 1.40
CA GLY A 53 5.98 -15.36 1.24
C GLY A 53 6.02 -14.61 -0.09
N LEU A 54 7.19 -14.12 -0.50
CA LEU A 54 7.36 -13.45 -1.80
C LEU A 54 7.16 -14.42 -2.98
N GLU A 55 7.57 -15.71 -2.83
CA GLU A 55 7.26 -16.73 -3.84
C GLU A 55 5.73 -16.94 -3.98
N VAL A 56 5.00 -16.94 -2.87
CA VAL A 56 3.53 -17.00 -2.88
C VAL A 56 2.93 -15.79 -3.58
N VAL A 57 3.36 -14.57 -3.22
CA VAL A 57 2.92 -13.33 -3.88
C VAL A 57 3.14 -13.42 -5.38
N LYS A 58 4.36 -13.77 -5.83
CA LYS A 58 4.70 -13.90 -7.25
C LYS A 58 3.83 -14.91 -8.01
N LYS A 59 3.43 -16.01 -7.37
CA LYS A 59 2.54 -17.01 -7.99
C LYS A 59 1.08 -16.57 -8.07
N ARG A 60 0.71 -15.54 -7.33
CA ARG A 60 -0.62 -14.94 -7.34
C ARG A 60 -0.73 -13.72 -8.25
N GLU A 61 0.38 -13.19 -8.70
CA GLU A 61 0.40 -12.14 -9.72
C GLU A 61 -0.16 -12.71 -11.03
N ASP A 62 -1.04 -11.96 -11.67
CA ASP A 62 -1.43 -12.23 -13.05
C ASP A 62 -0.29 -11.87 -14.03
N GLU A 63 -0.51 -12.05 -15.31
CA GLU A 63 0.48 -11.75 -16.36
C GLU A 63 0.93 -10.29 -16.39
N LYS A 64 0.12 -9.38 -15.81
CA LYS A 64 0.41 -7.93 -15.71
C LYS A 64 0.91 -7.52 -14.34
N GLY A 65 1.06 -8.45 -13.39
CA GLY A 65 1.54 -8.20 -12.03
C GLY A 65 0.45 -7.77 -11.04
N PHE A 66 -0.84 -7.86 -11.41
CA PHE A 66 -1.93 -7.56 -10.48
C PHE A 66 -2.19 -8.70 -9.51
N LEU A 67 -2.62 -8.33 -8.33
CA LEU A 67 -2.95 -9.23 -7.22
C LEU A 67 -4.41 -9.05 -6.79
N ASP A 68 -5.10 -10.16 -6.57
CA ASP A 68 -6.39 -10.19 -5.87
C ASP A 68 -6.13 -10.28 -4.35
N MET A 69 -6.46 -9.21 -3.64
CA MET A 69 -6.28 -9.05 -2.20
C MET A 69 -7.61 -8.90 -1.46
N ARG A 70 -8.72 -9.42 -2.01
CA ARG A 70 -10.03 -9.35 -1.36
C ARG A 70 -10.02 -10.01 0.01
N GLU A 71 -10.85 -9.48 0.90
CA GLU A 71 -11.00 -10.05 2.24
C GLU A 71 -11.60 -11.46 2.16
N GLY A 72 -10.98 -12.41 2.87
CA GLY A 72 -11.41 -13.81 2.86
C GLY A 72 -10.86 -14.65 1.70
N ALA A 73 -10.16 -14.06 0.73
CA ALA A 73 -9.52 -14.84 -0.32
C ALA A 73 -8.44 -15.78 0.27
N ASP A 74 -8.47 -17.04 -0.10
CA ASP A 74 -7.40 -17.98 0.30
C ASP A 74 -6.11 -17.65 -0.44
N PHE A 75 -5.22 -16.97 0.24
CA PHE A 75 -3.91 -16.57 -0.30
C PHE A 75 -3.02 -17.77 -0.68
N THR A 76 -3.43 -18.98 -0.32
CA THR A 76 -2.74 -20.22 -0.68
C THR A 76 -3.48 -21.07 -1.72
N GLU A 77 -4.55 -20.55 -2.31
CA GLU A 77 -5.29 -21.23 -3.36
C GLU A 77 -4.38 -21.50 -4.57
N ASN A 78 -4.55 -22.68 -5.19
CA ASN A 78 -3.79 -23.13 -6.37
C ASN A 78 -2.27 -23.24 -6.19
N LEU A 79 -1.76 -23.18 -4.93
CA LEU A 79 -0.36 -23.45 -4.65
C LEU A 79 -0.08 -24.94 -4.53
N GLY A 80 1.09 -25.39 -4.99
CA GLY A 80 1.57 -26.75 -4.76
C GLY A 80 1.70 -27.07 -3.25
N PHE A 81 1.46 -28.34 -2.90
CA PHE A 81 1.40 -28.82 -1.51
C PHE A 81 2.55 -28.32 -0.63
N TRP A 82 3.79 -28.43 -1.11
CA TRP A 82 4.97 -28.04 -0.33
C TRP A 82 5.08 -26.53 -0.07
N LEU A 83 4.70 -25.70 -1.04
CA LEU A 83 4.70 -24.26 -0.86
C LEU A 83 3.61 -23.83 0.11
N LYS A 84 2.42 -24.40 -0.04
CA LYS A 84 1.29 -24.20 0.89
C LYS A 84 1.66 -24.61 2.32
N PHE A 85 2.31 -25.75 2.50
CA PHE A 85 2.77 -26.21 3.80
C PHE A 85 3.80 -25.25 4.42
N LYS A 86 4.84 -24.85 3.66
CA LYS A 86 5.86 -23.89 4.11
C LYS A 86 5.24 -22.57 4.49
N PHE A 87 4.34 -22.04 3.65
CA PHE A 87 3.67 -20.77 3.93
C PHE A 87 2.88 -20.80 5.23
N LYS A 88 2.06 -21.86 5.46
CA LYS A 88 1.32 -22.04 6.71
C LYS A 88 2.24 -22.19 7.93
N LEU A 89 3.37 -22.88 7.78
CA LEU A 89 4.36 -23.00 8.84
C LEU A 89 4.94 -21.62 9.20
N PHE A 90 5.36 -20.83 8.21
CA PHE A 90 5.89 -19.49 8.45
C PHE A 90 4.81 -18.49 8.89
N ASP A 91 3.57 -18.70 8.51
CA ASP A 91 2.46 -17.92 9.05
C ASP A 91 2.37 -18.08 10.58
N LYS A 92 2.41 -19.31 11.07
CA LYS A 92 2.40 -19.61 12.51
C LYS A 92 3.66 -19.13 13.24
N LEU A 93 4.82 -19.23 12.60
CA LEU A 93 6.11 -18.91 13.24
C LEU A 93 6.41 -17.39 13.23
N LEU A 94 6.02 -16.67 12.18
CA LEU A 94 6.42 -15.29 11.94
C LEU A 94 5.24 -14.36 11.57
N TYR A 95 4.51 -14.63 10.47
CA TYR A 95 3.60 -13.62 9.91
C TYR A 95 2.45 -13.27 10.86
N SER A 96 1.86 -14.27 11.53
CA SER A 96 0.84 -14.02 12.56
C SER A 96 1.35 -13.15 13.70
N LYS A 97 2.62 -13.32 14.10
CA LYS A 97 3.24 -12.49 15.14
C LYS A 97 3.43 -11.05 14.66
N VAL A 98 3.84 -10.86 13.40
CA VAL A 98 3.94 -9.52 12.80
C VAL A 98 2.58 -8.85 12.75
N ARG A 99 1.53 -9.56 12.29
CA ARG A 99 0.16 -9.03 12.31
C ARG A 99 -0.31 -8.68 13.71
N ASN A 100 0.04 -9.47 14.72
CA ASN A 100 -0.28 -9.17 16.12
C ASN A 100 0.46 -7.94 16.65
N LEU A 101 1.72 -7.70 16.24
CA LEU A 101 2.46 -6.48 16.56
C LEU A 101 1.76 -5.23 16.02
N LEU A 102 1.04 -5.36 14.91
CA LEU A 102 0.24 -4.29 14.32
C LEU A 102 -1.18 -4.21 14.93
N GLY A 103 -1.44 -4.90 16.04
CA GLY A 103 -2.72 -4.89 16.78
C GLY A 103 -3.62 -6.09 16.56
N GLY A 104 -3.33 -6.98 15.61
CA GLY A 104 -4.01 -8.27 15.40
C GLY A 104 -5.45 -8.21 14.88
N ARG A 105 -6.04 -7.01 14.69
CA ARG A 105 -7.39 -6.78 14.15
C ARG A 105 -7.38 -6.14 12.77
N TYR A 106 -6.24 -6.08 12.19
CA TYR A 106 -5.93 -5.36 10.98
C TYR A 106 -6.64 -5.96 9.77
N ARG A 107 -7.47 -5.21 9.09
CA ARG A 107 -8.12 -5.62 7.86
C ARG A 107 -7.32 -5.19 6.64
N PHE A 108 -6.94 -3.92 6.59
CA PHE A 108 -6.09 -3.39 5.52
C PHE A 108 -5.37 -2.12 5.95
N ALA A 109 -4.35 -1.77 5.18
CA ALA A 109 -3.59 -0.54 5.28
C ALA A 109 -3.77 0.32 4.04
N PHE A 110 -3.61 1.61 4.26
CA PHE A 110 -3.47 2.60 3.21
C PHE A 110 -2.12 3.28 3.29
N SER A 111 -1.42 3.35 2.15
CA SER A 111 -0.23 4.16 1.98
C SER A 111 -0.52 5.28 0.99
N ALA A 112 -0.31 6.54 1.40
CA ALA A 112 -0.51 7.71 0.57
C ALA A 112 0.49 8.82 0.92
N ALA A 113 0.44 9.94 0.21
CA ALA A 113 1.36 11.09 0.37
C ALA A 113 2.84 10.75 0.11
N GLY A 114 3.09 9.79 -0.75
CA GLY A 114 4.41 9.38 -1.20
C GLY A 114 4.38 7.99 -1.82
N SER A 115 5.38 7.66 -2.62
CA SER A 115 5.49 6.37 -3.29
C SER A 115 5.97 5.28 -2.32
N LEU A 116 5.21 4.19 -2.22
CA LEU A 116 5.64 2.98 -1.55
C LEU A 116 6.35 2.08 -2.57
N SER A 117 7.54 1.58 -2.25
CA SER A 117 8.22 0.68 -3.18
C SER A 117 7.43 -0.61 -3.38
N ALA A 118 7.39 -1.11 -4.63
CA ALA A 118 6.71 -2.37 -4.96
C ALA A 118 7.23 -3.54 -4.09
N ASP A 119 8.52 -3.59 -3.84
CA ASP A 119 9.14 -4.64 -3.02
C ASP A 119 8.66 -4.59 -1.57
N LEU A 120 8.53 -3.40 -0.99
CA LEU A 120 8.03 -3.25 0.38
C LEU A 120 6.53 -3.58 0.45
N CYS A 121 5.74 -3.15 -0.53
CA CYS A 121 4.33 -3.51 -0.65
C CYS A 121 4.16 -5.05 -0.71
N LYS A 122 4.87 -5.73 -1.61
CA LYS A 122 4.88 -7.19 -1.74
C LYS A 122 5.36 -7.88 -0.45
N THR A 123 6.33 -7.29 0.24
CA THR A 123 6.83 -7.80 1.53
C THR A 123 5.73 -7.81 2.59
N TYR A 124 4.93 -6.76 2.70
CA TYR A 124 3.78 -6.73 3.60
C TYR A 124 2.70 -7.73 3.19
N MET A 125 2.39 -7.83 1.89
CA MET A 125 1.45 -8.81 1.36
C MET A 125 1.91 -10.25 1.63
N ALA A 126 3.21 -10.54 1.52
CA ALA A 126 3.81 -11.82 1.88
C ALA A 126 3.57 -12.21 3.35
N MET A 127 3.44 -11.22 4.23
CA MET A 127 3.10 -11.43 5.65
C MET A 127 1.58 -11.46 5.91
N GLY A 128 0.77 -11.43 4.86
CA GLY A 128 -0.70 -11.39 4.96
C GLY A 128 -1.26 -10.04 5.40
N ILE A 129 -0.50 -8.96 5.20
CA ILE A 129 -0.93 -7.59 5.47
C ILE A 129 -1.33 -6.95 4.14
N ARG A 130 -2.62 -6.72 3.96
CA ARG A 130 -3.14 -6.03 2.78
C ARG A 130 -2.81 -4.55 2.86
N ILE A 131 -2.01 -4.08 1.93
CA ILE A 131 -1.63 -2.67 1.84
C ILE A 131 -2.01 -2.14 0.46
N PHE A 132 -2.72 -1.04 0.42
CA PHE A 132 -3.19 -0.39 -0.78
C PHE A 132 -2.55 0.99 -0.90
N GLU A 133 -2.13 1.34 -2.09
CA GLU A 133 -1.62 2.67 -2.38
C GLU A 133 -2.73 3.52 -2.97
N GLY A 134 -2.73 4.79 -2.60
CA GLY A 134 -3.61 5.80 -3.16
C GLY A 134 -2.86 7.09 -3.41
N TYR A 135 -3.35 7.85 -4.39
CA TYR A 135 -2.80 9.14 -4.78
C TYR A 135 -3.90 10.21 -4.78
N GLY A 136 -3.50 11.39 -4.39
CA GLY A 136 -4.32 12.59 -4.41
C GLY A 136 -3.64 13.75 -3.69
N ALA A 137 -4.25 14.91 -3.77
CA ALA A 137 -3.77 16.16 -3.21
C ALA A 137 -4.88 16.86 -2.43
N THR A 138 -4.57 17.97 -1.79
CA THR A 138 -5.58 18.82 -1.15
C THR A 138 -6.57 19.37 -2.18
N GLU A 139 -6.09 19.72 -3.34
CA GLU A 139 -6.84 20.24 -4.48
C GLU A 139 -7.83 19.21 -5.08
N THR A 140 -7.63 17.94 -4.79
CA THR A 140 -8.48 16.85 -5.26
C THR A 140 -9.35 16.22 -4.16
N TRP A 141 -9.53 16.92 -3.04
CA TRP A 141 -10.24 16.39 -1.87
C TRP A 141 -9.74 15.02 -1.43
N ASN A 142 -8.43 14.81 -1.48
CA ASN A 142 -7.71 13.62 -1.07
C ASN A 142 -7.49 12.63 -2.23
N THR A 143 -8.22 11.54 -2.32
CA THR A 143 -7.85 10.39 -3.17
C THR A 143 -8.54 10.44 -4.52
N ILE A 144 -7.77 10.46 -5.60
CA ILE A 144 -8.24 10.37 -7.00
C ILE A 144 -7.81 9.08 -7.71
N ASN A 145 -6.76 8.42 -7.21
CA ASN A 145 -6.36 7.10 -7.68
C ASN A 145 -6.22 6.14 -6.49
N LEU A 146 -6.61 4.88 -6.71
CA LEU A 146 -6.62 3.88 -5.66
C LEU A 146 -6.40 2.47 -6.21
N ASN A 147 -5.60 1.68 -5.50
CA ASN A 147 -5.60 0.24 -5.67
C ASN A 147 -6.85 -0.37 -5.04
N TRP A 148 -7.68 -1.00 -5.86
CA TRP A 148 -8.86 -1.74 -5.39
C TRP A 148 -8.44 -3.15 -4.96
N ASP A 149 -9.10 -3.69 -3.94
CA ASP A 149 -8.73 -4.97 -3.33
C ASP A 149 -8.73 -6.17 -4.29
N HIS A 150 -9.54 -6.13 -5.33
CA HIS A 150 -9.60 -7.17 -6.37
C HIS A 150 -8.55 -6.98 -7.48
N LYS A 151 -7.86 -5.83 -7.51
CA LYS A 151 -6.90 -5.49 -8.57
C LYS A 151 -5.82 -4.55 -8.05
N VAL A 152 -4.89 -5.10 -7.29
CA VAL A 152 -3.77 -4.36 -6.68
C VAL A 152 -2.53 -4.51 -7.54
N LEU A 153 -1.93 -3.40 -7.93
CA LEU A 153 -0.62 -3.39 -8.58
C LEU A 153 0.40 -2.74 -7.61
N PRO A 154 1.24 -3.54 -6.94
CA PRO A 154 2.25 -3.03 -6.03
C PRO A 154 3.20 -2.03 -6.70
N GLY A 155 3.42 -0.87 -6.06
CA GLY A 155 4.24 0.21 -6.61
C GLY A 155 3.51 1.11 -7.60
N SER A 156 2.18 0.98 -7.69
CA SER A 156 1.30 1.86 -8.46
C SER A 156 0.23 2.43 -7.55
N VAL A 157 -0.21 3.63 -7.83
CA VAL A 157 -1.32 4.28 -7.12
C VAL A 157 -2.70 3.73 -7.54
N GLY A 158 -2.73 2.77 -8.45
CA GLY A 158 -3.96 2.12 -8.90
C GLY A 158 -4.71 2.89 -9.98
N SER A 159 -6.01 2.57 -10.11
CA SER A 159 -6.89 3.19 -11.10
C SER A 159 -7.58 4.43 -10.56
N THR A 160 -8.05 5.26 -11.48
CA THR A 160 -8.86 6.45 -11.16
C THR A 160 -10.12 6.07 -10.38
N CYS A 161 -10.45 6.86 -9.37
CA CYS A 161 -11.66 6.69 -8.57
C CYS A 161 -12.92 6.99 -9.39
N ILE A 162 -14.04 6.41 -8.96
CA ILE A 162 -15.35 6.66 -9.59
C ILE A 162 -15.69 8.14 -9.48
N GLY A 163 -16.15 8.73 -10.60
CA GLY A 163 -16.49 10.14 -10.68
C GLY A 163 -15.31 11.07 -10.99
N VAL A 164 -14.11 10.53 -11.17
CA VAL A 164 -12.92 11.25 -11.59
C VAL A 164 -12.55 10.85 -13.01
N GLU A 165 -12.43 11.81 -13.89
CA GLU A 165 -11.85 11.65 -15.23
C GLU A 165 -10.37 12.01 -15.17
N GLY A 166 -9.52 11.20 -15.78
CA GLY A 166 -8.09 11.44 -15.78
C GLY A 166 -7.48 11.22 -17.16
N ARG A 167 -6.47 12.00 -17.49
CA ARG A 167 -5.68 11.85 -18.72
C ARG A 167 -4.21 12.13 -18.45
N ILE A 168 -3.36 11.57 -19.28
CA ILE A 168 -1.94 11.93 -19.34
C ILE A 168 -1.78 12.96 -20.46
N ALA A 169 -1.24 14.14 -20.13
CA ALA A 169 -0.96 15.19 -21.09
C ALA A 169 0.25 14.83 -21.98
N GLU A 170 0.53 15.62 -23.02
CA GLU A 170 1.62 15.35 -23.96
C GLU A 170 3.02 15.39 -23.30
N ASP A 171 3.17 16.18 -22.25
CA ASP A 171 4.38 16.28 -21.42
C ASP A 171 4.50 15.19 -20.35
N GLY A 172 3.50 14.31 -20.23
CA GLY A 172 3.43 13.22 -19.27
C GLY A 172 2.68 13.57 -17.98
N GLU A 173 2.24 14.84 -17.80
CA GLU A 173 1.52 15.28 -16.62
C GLU A 173 0.19 14.55 -16.45
N TRP A 174 -0.09 14.07 -15.24
CA TRP A 174 -1.41 13.55 -14.87
C TRP A 174 -2.39 14.71 -14.65
N GLN A 175 -3.46 14.76 -15.44
CA GLN A 175 -4.49 15.78 -15.36
C GLN A 175 -5.84 15.15 -15.04
N VAL A 176 -6.61 15.79 -14.15
CA VAL A 176 -7.86 15.22 -13.62
C VAL A 176 -9.01 16.21 -13.62
N ARG A 177 -10.23 15.67 -13.76
CA ARG A 177 -11.47 16.43 -13.68
C ARG A 177 -12.51 15.61 -12.91
N GLY A 178 -13.35 16.27 -12.10
CA GLY A 178 -14.40 15.61 -11.33
C GLY A 178 -14.99 16.54 -10.28
N ASP A 179 -16.10 16.15 -9.68
CA ASP A 179 -16.79 16.94 -8.65
C ASP A 179 -15.97 17.09 -7.35
N ASN A 180 -14.97 16.29 -7.17
CA ASN A 180 -14.04 16.32 -6.02
C ASN A 180 -12.83 17.24 -6.26
N ILE A 181 -12.72 17.89 -7.40
CA ILE A 181 -11.65 18.85 -7.67
C ILE A 181 -12.05 20.21 -7.09
N PHE A 182 -11.10 20.87 -6.43
CA PHE A 182 -11.34 22.19 -5.83
C PHE A 182 -11.74 23.23 -6.88
N SER A 183 -12.43 24.30 -6.45
CA SER A 183 -12.85 25.38 -7.35
C SER A 183 -11.76 26.43 -7.57
N GLY A 184 -10.71 26.41 -6.78
CA GLY A 184 -9.59 27.34 -6.91
C GLY A 184 -8.98 27.75 -5.57
N TYR A 185 -7.91 28.50 -5.64
CA TYR A 185 -7.20 29.03 -4.49
C TYR A 185 -7.86 30.30 -3.95
N TRP A 186 -8.01 30.39 -2.65
CA TRP A 186 -8.62 31.53 -1.97
C TRP A 186 -7.86 32.82 -2.26
N ASN A 187 -8.56 33.85 -2.71
CA ASN A 187 -7.99 35.16 -3.07
C ASN A 187 -6.79 35.12 -4.02
N ASN A 188 -6.67 34.09 -4.85
CA ASN A 188 -5.58 33.95 -5.81
C ASN A 188 -6.12 33.48 -7.18
N PRO A 189 -6.74 34.38 -7.96
CA PRO A 189 -7.30 34.03 -9.26
C PRO A 189 -6.23 33.67 -10.29
N GLU A 190 -5.02 34.22 -10.20
CA GLU A 190 -3.93 33.95 -11.12
C GLU A 190 -3.46 32.49 -10.96
N ALA A 191 -3.11 32.07 -9.73
CA ALA A 191 -2.74 30.69 -9.47
C ALA A 191 -3.89 29.70 -9.76
N THR A 192 -5.14 30.12 -9.58
CA THR A 192 -6.30 29.31 -9.95
C THR A 192 -6.36 29.11 -11.47
N ALA A 193 -6.19 30.15 -12.26
CA ALA A 193 -6.18 30.04 -13.71
C ALA A 193 -5.01 29.18 -14.23
N GLU A 194 -3.85 29.29 -13.60
CA GLU A 194 -2.68 28.46 -13.92
C GLU A 194 -2.87 26.98 -13.58
N ALA A 195 -3.66 26.67 -12.55
CA ALA A 195 -3.89 25.31 -12.09
C ALA A 195 -4.81 24.49 -12.99
N PHE A 196 -5.56 25.10 -13.88
CA PHE A 196 -6.49 24.43 -14.77
C PHE A 196 -6.10 24.58 -16.25
N THR A 197 -6.51 23.61 -17.04
CA THR A 197 -6.48 23.70 -18.50
C THR A 197 -7.71 24.42 -19.01
N ASP A 198 -7.68 24.91 -20.27
CA ASP A 198 -8.82 25.61 -20.89
C ASP A 198 -10.10 24.74 -20.96
N ASP A 199 -9.95 23.41 -21.01
CA ASP A 199 -11.03 22.44 -21.02
C ASP A 199 -11.38 21.88 -19.63
N GLY A 200 -10.86 22.51 -18.55
CA GLY A 200 -11.29 22.33 -17.16
C GLY A 200 -10.66 21.15 -16.43
N TYR A 201 -9.53 20.62 -16.87
CA TYR A 201 -8.75 19.65 -16.09
C TYR A 201 -7.80 20.36 -15.14
N TYR A 202 -7.75 19.88 -13.90
CA TYR A 202 -6.75 20.28 -12.93
C TYR A 202 -5.40 19.66 -13.30
N LYS A 203 -4.38 20.49 -13.37
CA LYS A 203 -2.98 20.11 -13.59
C LYS A 203 -2.35 19.75 -12.27
N THR A 204 -2.01 18.46 -12.09
CA THR A 204 -1.50 17.97 -10.80
C THR A 204 -0.05 18.32 -10.56
N GLY A 205 0.72 18.63 -11.61
CA GLY A 205 2.17 18.81 -11.54
C GLY A 205 2.96 17.50 -11.41
N ASP A 206 2.28 16.34 -11.40
CA ASP A 206 2.92 15.03 -11.25
C ASP A 206 3.01 14.31 -12.61
N ILE A 207 4.16 13.63 -12.85
CA ILE A 207 4.52 12.91 -14.09
C ILE A 207 4.69 11.42 -13.83
#